data_e0db14263760e9ff87db4f1ab01d0cb7
#
_entry.id   e0db14263760e9ff87db4f1ab01d0cb7
#
_cell.length_a   1.000
_cell.length_b   1.000
_cell.length_c   1.000
_cell.angle_alpha   90.00
_cell.angle_beta   90.00
_cell.angle_gamma   90.00
#
_symmetry.space_group_name_H-M   'P 1'
#
loop_
_entity.id
_entity.type
_entity.pdbx_description
1 polymer ?
#
loop_
_entity_poly.entity_id
_entity_poly.type
_entity_poly.pdbx_seq_one_letter_code
_entity_poly.pdbx_strand_id
1 'polypeptide(L)'
;SKTNVEKMKRGIPLTDNDRSPWLETLSSNIEKWEKEGGGVLACSALKAVYRKILVSKTQEQVTFIFLQGTRDRISERMRNRKGHFMPETLLDSQFSVLEPPKDAITVSVENTPEKILEEILLKLHYK
;
A
#
# COMPACT_ATOMS: atom_id res chain seq x y z
N SER A 1 1.00 15.71 -1.87
CA SER A 1 0.80 17.13 -2.16
C SER A 1 -0.52 17.61 -1.59
N LYS A 2 -0.64 18.92 -1.42
CA LYS A 2 -1.89 19.53 -0.93
C LYS A 2 -3.03 19.29 -1.88
N THR A 3 -2.78 19.35 -3.19
CA THR A 3 -3.80 19.10 -4.21
C THR A 3 -4.34 17.68 -4.12
N ASN A 4 -3.47 16.69 -3.94
CA ASN A 4 -3.89 15.30 -3.82
C ASN A 4 -4.69 15.07 -2.53
N VAL A 5 -4.27 15.67 -1.41
CA VAL A 5 -5.00 15.57 -0.16
C VAL A 5 -6.40 16.15 -0.30
N GLU A 6 -6.53 17.30 -0.96
CA GLU A 6 -7.85 17.90 -1.21
C GLU A 6 -8.75 17.02 -2.06
N LYS A 7 -8.20 16.41 -3.12
CA LYS A 7 -8.95 15.47 -3.94
C LYS A 7 -9.47 14.30 -3.12
N MET A 8 -8.60 13.71 -2.29
CA MET A 8 -8.96 12.58 -1.46
C MET A 8 -10.05 12.94 -0.44
N LYS A 9 -9.97 14.11 0.17
CA LYS A 9 -10.99 14.59 1.11
C LYS A 9 -12.35 14.75 0.45
N ARG A 10 -12.38 15.11 -0.83
CA ARG A 10 -13.61 15.27 -1.61
C ARG A 10 -14.09 13.96 -2.22
N GLY A 11 -13.39 12.86 -1.99
CA GLY A 11 -13.72 11.57 -2.59
C GLY A 11 -13.37 11.48 -4.06
N ILE A 12 -12.48 12.33 -4.57
CA ILE A 12 -12.05 12.34 -5.96
C ILE A 12 -10.85 11.40 -6.11
N PRO A 13 -10.95 10.35 -6.96
CA PRO A 13 -9.84 9.43 -7.17
C PRO A 13 -8.62 10.13 -7.77
N LEU A 14 -7.43 9.72 -7.35
CA LEU A 14 -6.18 10.21 -7.92
C LEU A 14 -5.90 9.51 -9.24
N THR A 15 -5.48 10.28 -10.24
CA THR A 15 -5.03 9.74 -11.53
C THR A 15 -3.60 9.22 -11.43
N ASP A 16 -3.14 8.49 -12.45
CA ASP A 16 -1.74 8.05 -12.51
C ASP A 16 -0.79 9.27 -12.52
N ASN A 17 -1.18 10.34 -13.22
CA ASN A 17 -0.39 11.58 -13.22
C ASN A 17 -0.34 12.24 -11.84
N ASP A 18 -1.43 12.21 -11.09
CA ASP A 18 -1.47 12.73 -9.72
C ASP A 18 -0.50 11.97 -8.82
N ARG A 19 -0.34 10.66 -9.04
CA ARG A 19 0.47 9.76 -8.22
C ARG A 19 1.94 9.77 -8.59
N SER A 20 2.29 10.15 -9.83
CA SER A 20 3.64 10.03 -10.35
C SER A 20 4.71 10.71 -9.48
N PRO A 21 4.56 11.98 -9.07
CA PRO A 21 5.58 12.61 -8.19
C PRO A 21 5.70 11.91 -6.84
N TRP A 22 4.59 11.43 -6.29
CA TRP A 22 4.58 10.70 -5.02
C TRP A 22 5.33 9.37 -5.14
N LEU A 23 5.07 8.61 -6.21
CA LEU A 23 5.76 7.35 -6.46
C LEU A 23 7.26 7.55 -6.65
N GLU A 24 7.67 8.61 -7.35
CA GLU A 24 9.09 8.94 -7.51
C GLU A 24 9.75 9.27 -6.18
N THR A 25 9.08 10.03 -5.32
CA THR A 25 9.58 10.33 -3.97
C THR A 25 9.75 9.06 -3.16
N LEU A 26 8.76 8.17 -3.19
CA LEU A 26 8.82 6.90 -2.46
C LEU A 26 9.92 6.00 -3.00
N SER A 27 10.12 5.93 -4.31
CA SER A 27 11.19 5.10 -4.89
C SER A 27 12.57 5.61 -4.47
N SER A 28 12.75 6.92 -4.37
CA SER A 28 14.00 7.50 -3.88
C SER A 28 14.23 7.19 -2.39
N ASN A 29 13.16 7.20 -1.59
CA ASN A 29 13.24 6.83 -0.19
C ASN A 29 13.62 5.35 -0.03
N ILE A 30 13.03 4.47 -0.82
CA ILE A 30 13.35 3.04 -0.78
C ILE A 30 14.82 2.81 -1.14
N GLU A 31 15.32 3.49 -2.16
CA GLU A 31 16.74 3.42 -2.54
C GLU A 31 17.65 3.85 -1.38
N LYS A 32 17.29 4.94 -0.72
CA LYS A 32 18.05 5.44 0.42
C LYS A 32 18.06 4.44 1.57
N TRP A 33 16.89 3.88 1.92
CA TRP A 33 16.76 2.90 3.01
C TRP A 33 17.54 1.62 2.71
N GLU A 34 17.56 1.19 1.46
CA GLU A 34 18.35 0.02 1.07
C GLU A 34 19.83 0.20 1.43
N LYS A 35 20.36 1.39 1.20
CA LYS A 35 21.76 1.73 1.54
C LYS A 35 21.97 1.83 3.05
N GLU A 36 20.92 2.09 3.81
CA GLU A 36 20.96 2.25 5.27
C GLU A 36 20.61 0.97 6.03
N GLY A 37 20.45 -0.16 5.33
CA GLY A 37 20.16 -1.45 5.96
C GLY A 37 18.72 -1.95 5.84
N GLY A 38 17.86 -1.18 5.20
CA GLY A 38 16.49 -1.59 4.93
C GLY A 38 15.45 -0.66 5.52
N GLY A 39 14.18 -0.96 5.24
CA GLY A 39 13.05 -0.18 5.75
C GLY A 39 11.72 -0.84 5.45
N VAL A 40 10.67 -0.29 6.00
CA VAL A 40 9.29 -0.75 5.80
C VAL A 40 8.45 0.43 5.32
N LEU A 41 7.70 0.21 4.25
CA LEU A 41 6.82 1.24 3.68
C LEU A 41 5.39 0.72 3.63
N ALA A 42 4.44 1.47 4.18
CA ALA A 42 3.02 1.21 4.01
C ALA A 42 2.46 2.20 2.97
N CYS A 43 1.92 1.67 1.90
CA CYS A 43 1.34 2.52 0.85
C CYS A 43 0.32 1.77 0.01
N SER A 44 -0.52 2.54 -0.70
CA SER A 44 -1.53 2.00 -1.62
C SER A 44 -0.91 1.78 -2.99
N ALA A 45 -0.13 0.69 -3.13
CA ALA A 45 0.50 0.31 -4.39
C ALA A 45 -0.47 -0.52 -5.23
N LEU A 46 -1.55 0.11 -5.71
CA LEU A 46 -2.71 -0.56 -6.27
C LEU A 46 -2.46 -1.26 -7.60
N LYS A 47 -1.65 -0.68 -8.47
CA LYS A 47 -1.38 -1.22 -9.81
C LYS A 47 0.02 -1.79 -9.92
N ALA A 48 0.19 -2.77 -10.79
CA ALA A 48 1.51 -3.36 -11.04
C ALA A 48 2.51 -2.31 -11.50
N VAL A 49 2.09 -1.33 -12.32
CA VAL A 49 2.97 -0.26 -12.77
C VAL A 49 3.46 0.61 -11.62
N TYR A 50 2.63 0.84 -10.59
CA TYR A 50 3.05 1.59 -9.40
C TYR A 50 4.15 0.82 -8.65
N ARG A 51 3.95 -0.48 -8.47
CA ARG A 51 4.93 -1.33 -7.78
C ARG A 51 6.25 -1.40 -8.53
N LYS A 52 6.18 -1.39 -9.87
CA LYS A 52 7.37 -1.36 -10.70
C LYS A 52 8.16 -0.05 -10.52
N ILE A 53 7.46 1.08 -10.44
CA ILE A 53 8.10 2.37 -10.19
C ILE A 53 8.77 2.38 -8.81
N LEU A 54 8.09 1.86 -7.79
CA LEU A 54 8.63 1.85 -6.42
C LEU A 54 9.96 1.14 -6.30
N VAL A 55 10.18 0.07 -7.05
CA VAL A 55 11.43 -0.72 -6.99
C VAL A 55 12.43 -0.37 -8.08
N SER A 56 12.13 0.62 -8.92
CA SER A 56 12.94 0.93 -10.10
C SER A 56 14.37 1.37 -9.80
N LYS A 57 14.61 1.89 -8.60
CA LYS A 57 15.93 2.41 -8.19
C LYS A 57 16.66 1.47 -7.23
N THR A 58 16.08 0.31 -6.91
CA THR A 58 16.70 -0.62 -5.96
C THR A 58 17.61 -1.62 -6.68
N GLN A 59 18.64 -2.05 -5.97
CA GLN A 59 19.59 -3.07 -6.44
C GLN A 59 19.21 -4.45 -5.87
N GLU A 60 18.57 -4.47 -4.69
CA GLU A 60 18.21 -5.68 -3.99
C GLU A 60 16.71 -5.97 -4.13
N GLN A 61 16.32 -7.17 -3.73
CA GLN A 61 14.93 -7.58 -3.80
C GLN A 61 14.08 -6.87 -2.75
N VAL A 62 12.97 -6.28 -3.20
CA VAL A 62 11.94 -5.72 -2.33
C VAL A 62 10.84 -6.75 -2.18
N THR A 63 10.44 -7.03 -0.94
CA THR A 63 9.34 -7.94 -0.66
C THR A 63 8.05 -7.16 -0.50
N PHE A 64 7.06 -7.47 -1.32
CA PHE A 64 5.73 -6.89 -1.19
C PHE A 64 4.87 -7.78 -0.29
N ILE A 65 4.13 -7.13 0.61
CA ILE A 65 3.18 -7.80 1.48
C ILE A 65 1.80 -7.25 1.15
N PHE A 66 0.91 -8.13 0.69
CA PHE A 66 -0.45 -7.76 0.32
C PHE A 66 -1.39 -8.09 1.47
N LEU A 67 -1.93 -7.05 2.09
CA LEU A 67 -2.95 -7.20 3.14
C LEU A 67 -4.31 -7.31 2.46
N GLN A 68 -4.80 -8.54 2.32
CA GLN A 68 -6.02 -8.83 1.57
C GLN A 68 -7.25 -8.84 2.45
N GLY A 69 -8.30 -8.15 2.02
CA GLY A 69 -9.58 -8.16 2.70
C GLY A 69 -10.70 -7.79 1.75
N THR A 70 -11.94 -8.11 2.14
CA THR A 70 -13.11 -7.66 1.38
C THR A 70 -13.29 -6.16 1.55
N ARG A 71 -14.00 -5.55 0.60
CA ARG A 71 -14.32 -4.13 0.66
C ARG A 71 -15.02 -3.78 1.99
N ASP A 72 -16.00 -4.60 2.40
CA ASP A 72 -16.76 -4.34 3.61
C ASP A 72 -15.90 -4.44 4.88
N ARG A 73 -14.99 -5.43 4.94
CA ARG A 73 -14.10 -5.57 6.09
C ARG A 73 -13.12 -4.40 6.18
N ILE A 74 -12.56 -4.00 5.06
CA ILE A 74 -11.63 -2.86 5.01
C ILE A 74 -12.38 -1.58 5.42
N SER A 75 -13.59 -1.37 4.90
CA SER A 75 -14.41 -0.21 5.27
C SER A 75 -14.67 -0.17 6.77
N GLU A 76 -15.03 -1.31 7.37
CA GLU A 76 -15.24 -1.42 8.80
C GLU A 76 -14.00 -1.07 9.62
N ARG A 77 -12.84 -1.61 9.20
CA ARG A 77 -11.56 -1.33 9.86
C ARG A 77 -11.20 0.15 9.79
N MET A 78 -11.43 0.78 8.66
CA MET A 78 -11.14 2.19 8.48
C MET A 78 -12.05 3.08 9.33
N ARG A 79 -13.34 2.74 9.45
CA ARG A 79 -14.28 3.48 10.30
C ARG A 79 -13.87 3.45 11.78
N ASN A 80 -13.21 2.38 12.20
CA ASN A 80 -12.77 2.21 13.59
C ASN A 80 -11.43 2.88 13.89
N ARG A 81 -10.76 3.44 12.88
CA ARG A 81 -9.47 4.14 13.07
C ARG A 81 -9.73 5.61 13.35
N LYS A 82 -9.24 6.09 14.50
CA LYS A 82 -9.34 7.49 14.85
C LYS A 82 -8.37 8.34 14.04
N GLY A 83 -8.84 9.51 13.60
CA GLY A 83 -7.99 10.44 12.85
C GLY A 83 -7.76 10.09 11.39
N HIS A 84 -8.34 8.99 10.91
CA HIS A 84 -8.24 8.58 9.52
C HIS A 84 -9.63 8.45 8.92
N PHE A 85 -9.88 9.22 7.87
CA PHE A 85 -11.14 9.19 7.16
C PHE A 85 -10.90 9.03 5.68
N MET A 86 -11.60 8.07 5.07
CA MET A 86 -11.63 7.90 3.62
C MET A 86 -13.09 7.77 3.20
N PRO A 87 -13.58 8.63 2.30
CA PRO A 87 -14.94 8.47 1.77
C PRO A 87 -15.12 7.09 1.12
N GLU A 88 -16.31 6.51 1.27
CA GLU A 88 -16.58 5.18 0.70
C GLU A 88 -16.45 5.16 -0.82
N THR A 89 -16.78 6.27 -1.49
CA THR A 89 -16.60 6.38 -2.94
C THR A 89 -15.13 6.23 -3.34
N LEU A 90 -14.21 6.77 -2.54
CA LEU A 90 -12.78 6.64 -2.79
C LEU A 90 -12.32 5.20 -2.56
N LEU A 91 -12.82 4.55 -1.50
CA LEU A 91 -12.51 3.16 -1.22
C LEU A 91 -12.97 2.25 -2.36
N ASP A 92 -14.19 2.44 -2.86
CA ASP A 92 -14.72 1.68 -3.99
C ASP A 92 -13.85 1.88 -5.24
N SER A 93 -13.41 3.10 -5.48
CA SER A 93 -12.52 3.41 -6.58
C SER A 93 -11.19 2.66 -6.45
N GLN A 94 -10.61 2.64 -5.26
CA GLN A 94 -9.36 1.92 -5.03
C GLN A 94 -9.50 0.42 -5.28
N PHE A 95 -10.60 -0.18 -4.82
CA PHE A 95 -10.86 -1.60 -5.09
C PHE A 95 -11.06 -1.87 -6.58
N SER A 96 -11.69 -0.96 -7.32
CA SER A 96 -11.94 -1.15 -8.74
C SER A 96 -10.64 -1.12 -9.56
N VAL A 97 -9.61 -0.39 -9.13
CA VAL A 97 -8.33 -0.31 -9.86
C VAL A 97 -7.26 -1.23 -9.30
N LEU A 98 -7.53 -1.89 -8.17
CA LEU A 98 -6.55 -2.77 -7.54
C LEU A 98 -6.20 -3.94 -8.47
N GLU A 99 -4.90 -4.12 -8.70
CA GLU A 99 -4.36 -5.29 -9.39
C GLU A 99 -3.63 -6.13 -8.34
N PRO A 100 -4.24 -7.23 -7.85
CA PRO A 100 -3.60 -8.03 -6.81
C PRO A 100 -2.22 -8.52 -7.24
N PRO A 101 -1.19 -8.33 -6.40
CA PRO A 101 0.16 -8.77 -6.76
C PRO A 101 0.27 -10.29 -6.73
N LYS A 102 0.98 -10.87 -7.71
CA LYS A 102 1.15 -12.32 -7.82
C LYS A 102 2.35 -12.82 -7.03
N ASP A 103 3.39 -12.01 -6.95
CA ASP A 103 4.67 -12.40 -6.32
C ASP A 103 4.83 -11.80 -4.92
N ALA A 104 3.72 -11.55 -4.23
CA ALA A 104 3.74 -10.96 -2.91
C ALA A 104 3.39 -11.99 -1.83
N ILE A 105 3.80 -11.69 -0.60
CA ILE A 105 3.30 -12.41 0.56
C ILE A 105 1.89 -11.89 0.81
N THR A 106 0.89 -12.75 0.66
CA THR A 106 -0.51 -12.37 0.86
C THR A 106 -0.98 -12.85 2.23
N VAL A 107 -1.50 -11.94 3.03
CA VAL A 107 -2.07 -12.24 4.34
C VAL A 107 -3.46 -11.64 4.46
N SER A 108 -4.36 -12.35 5.15
CA SER A 108 -5.73 -11.89 5.35
C SER A 108 -5.81 -10.88 6.49
N VAL A 109 -6.61 -9.82 6.31
CA VAL A 109 -6.86 -8.85 7.38
C VAL A 109 -7.95 -9.30 8.35
N GLU A 110 -8.48 -10.53 8.20
CA GLU A 110 -9.53 -11.05 9.09
C GLU A 110 -9.04 -11.30 10.51
N ASN A 111 -7.74 -11.45 10.71
CA ASN A 111 -7.14 -11.68 12.03
C ASN A 111 -6.85 -10.36 12.76
N THR A 112 -6.45 -10.48 14.02
CA THR A 112 -5.99 -9.32 14.79
C THR A 112 -4.65 -8.82 14.22
N PRO A 113 -4.29 -7.53 14.45
CA PRO A 113 -3.00 -7.02 13.99
C PRO A 113 -1.81 -7.85 14.49
N GLU A 114 -1.87 -8.37 15.72
CA GLU A 114 -0.80 -9.21 16.28
C GLU A 114 -0.64 -10.50 15.49
N LYS A 115 -1.75 -11.16 15.13
CA LYS A 115 -1.71 -12.40 14.35
C LYS A 115 -1.28 -12.16 12.93
N ILE A 116 -1.70 -11.03 12.34
CA ILE A 116 -1.27 -10.63 11.00
C ILE A 116 0.25 -10.48 10.99
N LEU A 117 0.80 -9.78 11.98
CA LEU A 117 2.26 -9.59 12.08
C LEU A 117 2.98 -10.93 12.24
N GLU A 118 2.48 -11.83 13.10
CA GLU A 118 3.07 -13.16 13.25
C GLU A 118 3.12 -13.92 11.93
N GLU A 119 2.03 -13.90 11.17
CA GLU A 119 1.96 -14.57 9.87
C GLU A 119 2.97 -13.99 8.88
N ILE A 120 3.09 -12.66 8.84
CA ILE A 120 4.07 -11.99 7.98
C ILE A 120 5.49 -12.43 8.34
N LEU A 121 5.82 -12.41 9.62
CA LEU A 121 7.16 -12.78 10.09
C LEU A 121 7.49 -14.23 9.76
N LEU A 122 6.53 -15.14 9.94
CA LEU A 122 6.73 -16.55 9.59
C LEU A 122 7.00 -16.71 8.10
N LYS A 123 6.23 -16.05 7.25
CA LYS A 123 6.39 -16.14 5.81
C LYS A 123 7.70 -15.52 5.33
N LEU A 124 8.16 -14.47 5.97
CA LEU A 124 9.46 -13.87 5.66
C LEU A 124 10.63 -14.79 6.02
N HIS A 125 10.54 -15.51 7.13
CA HIS A 125 11.59 -16.43 7.57
C HIS A 125 11.72 -17.66 6.69
N TYR A 126 10.63 -18.11 6.07
CA TYR A 126 10.62 -19.29 5.21
C TYR A 126 10.80 -18.96 3.73
N LYS A 127 11.10 -17.75 3.41
CA LYS A 127 11.25 -17.31 2.03
C LYS A 127 12.70 -17.43 1.44
#